data_5f0b8827859d9241d70df14513a936a5
#
_entry.id   5f0b8827859d9241d70df14513a936a5
#
_cell.length_a   1.000
_cell.length_b   1.000
_cell.length_c   1.000
_cell.angle_alpha   90.00
_cell.angle_beta   90.00
_cell.angle_gamma   90.00
#
_symmetry.space_group_name_H-M   'P 1'
#
loop_
_entity.id
_entity.type
_entity.pdbx_description
1 polymer ?
#
loop_
_entity_poly.entity_id
_entity_poly.type
_entity_poly.pdbx_seq_one_letter_code
_entity_poly.pdbx_strand_id
1 'polypeptide(L)'
;MKSRLKPLIGLIAAPLPIIALAASPAFAAQTETRQAAAQPVALHGNVVPAVSHSTRTGEVAADSRITLAISLNQQDTAGLDTFLTQVTDPKSPDYEHYLTVDQFAQRFGASPATIAKVTAYLKAQGLTVGAVTANRLTLEATGTAAQVQKAFGTKLATFHDTTTNRDFYANTDAPVLPSEIASVVSDVSGLNNYAKYRHFSTGKLSPEAATRAPSGLSPAKARSAYNLNSALSAGYTGKGQTVAVAEFSAFQQSNIAAYDKYFNLTPPTPTVVSAGGGTTDLSGQGEVELDIEVVHALAPGANVKVYEAPNSDTGEVSLYSKLVSDNVPVISISWGIYEAGETPSNRVAVDADFKEAAAQGQSVYAASGDSGSDDAGNGGVSVDFPAADPYVTGTGGTTLSTTSSGTWSKETAWSGSGGGVSTLFATPSYQTKVNTGTKRSVPDVAAVADPATGWAVYTAGAWYTYGGTSAAAPNWAAFTAVYNSEAAAKSKPSFGFANSTIYSLASSANYRAAFHDVTSGSNGAYKAATGYDKVTGWGSYNGAGFLKAKLG
;
A
#
# COMPACT_ATOMS: atom_id res chain seq x y z
N MET A 1 -12.03 -34.65 78.39
CA MET A 1 -11.91 -34.25 79.81
C MET A 1 -12.47 -32.87 79.91
N LYS A 2 -13.57 -32.78 80.68
CA LYS A 2 -14.01 -31.78 81.67
C LYS A 2 -14.07 -30.35 81.09
N SER A 3 -15.28 -29.81 80.84
CA SER A 3 -16.36 -29.33 81.82
C SER A 3 -15.95 -27.98 82.38
N ARG A 4 -16.78 -26.94 82.42
CA ARG A 4 -18.09 -26.60 82.95
C ARG A 4 -18.33 -25.08 82.77
N LEU A 5 -19.47 -24.67 82.36
CA LEU A 5 -20.67 -24.21 83.13
C LEU A 5 -20.62 -22.79 83.71
N LYS A 6 -21.52 -22.01 83.14
CA LYS A 6 -22.47 -20.97 83.55
C LYS A 6 -22.45 -20.50 85.04
N PRO A 7 -23.07 -19.34 85.45
CA PRO A 7 -24.46 -18.90 85.20
C PRO A 7 -24.67 -17.37 85.04
N LEU A 8 -25.69 -16.90 84.31
CA LEU A 8 -27.06 -16.39 84.70
C LEU A 8 -27.18 -15.51 85.95
N ILE A 9 -27.80 -14.31 85.78
CA ILE A 9 -28.69 -13.49 86.56
C ILE A 9 -28.89 -12.18 85.81
N GLY A 10 -30.03 -11.65 85.38
CA GLY A 10 -31.37 -11.69 85.89
C GLY A 10 -31.95 -10.27 86.13
N LEU A 11 -33.04 -9.94 85.41
CA LEU A 11 -34.08 -8.91 85.71
C LEU A 11 -33.65 -7.42 85.75
N ILE A 12 -34.36 -6.43 85.15
CA ILE A 12 -35.76 -5.98 85.39
C ILE A 12 -36.18 -5.06 84.24
N ALA A 13 -37.44 -5.17 83.81
CA ALA A 13 -38.15 -4.31 82.88
C ALA A 13 -38.69 -3.03 83.52
N ALA A 14 -38.68 -1.93 82.78
CA ALA A 14 -39.59 -0.81 82.98
C ALA A 14 -39.94 -0.13 81.64
N PRO A 15 -41.19 0.25 81.39
CA PRO A 15 -41.64 0.77 80.10
C PRO A 15 -41.45 2.29 80.00
N LEU A 16 -41.12 2.80 78.84
CA LEU A 16 -41.15 4.22 78.50
C LEU A 16 -41.84 4.46 77.14
N PRO A 17 -42.40 5.65 76.94
CA PRO A 17 -43.57 5.83 76.06
C PRO A 17 -43.20 5.94 74.58
N ILE A 18 -44.15 5.53 73.73
CA ILE A 18 -44.16 5.66 72.25
C ILE A 18 -44.30 7.15 71.91
N ILE A 19 -43.23 7.74 71.34
CA ILE A 19 -43.32 9.01 70.64
C ILE A 19 -43.38 8.65 69.11
N ALA A 20 -44.53 8.89 68.51
CA ALA A 20 -44.72 8.80 67.06
C ALA A 20 -43.92 9.91 66.38
N LEU A 21 -42.86 9.58 65.71
CA LEU A 21 -42.17 10.48 64.79
C LEU A 21 -42.81 10.30 63.42
N ALA A 22 -43.37 11.39 62.88
CA ALA A 22 -43.89 11.48 61.56
C ALA A 22 -42.74 11.26 60.56
N ALA A 23 -42.87 10.27 59.63
CA ALA A 23 -41.98 10.04 58.57
C ALA A 23 -42.16 11.13 57.51
N SER A 24 -41.17 12.01 57.34
CA SER A 24 -41.03 12.88 56.20
C SER A 24 -40.53 12.04 55.00
N PRO A 25 -41.07 12.22 53.80
CA PRO A 25 -40.57 11.50 52.64
C PRO A 25 -39.13 12.00 52.29
N ALA A 26 -38.17 11.11 52.42
CA ALA A 26 -36.83 11.35 51.93
C ALA A 26 -36.90 11.48 50.37
N PHE A 27 -36.69 12.69 49.88
CA PHE A 27 -36.34 12.90 48.48
C PHE A 27 -35.03 12.15 48.22
N ALA A 28 -35.11 11.03 47.53
CA ALA A 28 -33.95 10.40 46.91
C ALA A 28 -33.42 11.38 45.86
N ALA A 29 -32.38 12.12 46.21
CA ALA A 29 -31.58 12.84 45.21
C ALA A 29 -30.99 11.79 44.28
N GLN A 30 -31.58 11.65 43.10
CA GLN A 30 -30.91 11.00 41.97
C GLN A 30 -29.66 11.83 41.65
N THR A 31 -28.52 11.39 42.14
CA THR A 31 -27.24 11.82 41.65
C THR A 31 -27.17 11.34 40.20
N GLU A 32 -27.65 12.16 39.25
CA GLU A 32 -27.21 12.04 37.86
C GLU A 32 -25.69 12.16 37.91
N THR A 33 -25.01 11.04 37.77
CA THR A 33 -23.61 11.00 37.41
C THR A 33 -23.52 11.67 36.03
N ARG A 34 -23.32 12.97 35.99
CA ARG A 34 -22.90 13.70 34.82
C ARG A 34 -21.59 13.03 34.40
N GLN A 35 -21.70 12.12 33.43
CA GLN A 35 -20.55 11.56 32.76
C GLN A 35 -19.76 12.77 32.26
N ALA A 36 -18.56 13.00 32.78
CA ALA A 36 -17.73 14.11 32.39
C ALA A 36 -17.63 14.05 30.86
N ALA A 37 -18.07 15.10 30.18
CA ALA A 37 -17.99 15.16 28.74
C ALA A 37 -16.53 14.89 28.34
N ALA A 38 -16.31 13.88 27.53
CA ALA A 38 -14.98 13.50 27.06
C ALA A 38 -14.30 14.74 26.45
N GLN A 39 -13.12 15.08 26.96
CA GLN A 39 -12.40 16.27 26.49
C GLN A 39 -12.05 16.10 25.02
N PRO A 40 -12.25 17.11 24.17
CA PRO A 40 -11.88 17.05 22.77
C PRO A 40 -10.35 16.90 22.60
N VAL A 41 -9.92 16.05 21.64
CA VAL A 41 -8.49 15.79 21.34
C VAL A 41 -8.24 16.07 19.86
N ALA A 42 -7.18 16.81 19.55
CA ALA A 42 -6.77 17.07 18.18
C ALA A 42 -6.04 15.85 17.61
N LEU A 43 -6.40 15.46 16.36
CA LEU A 43 -5.66 14.48 15.57
C LEU A 43 -4.56 15.20 14.80
N HIS A 44 -3.31 15.00 15.20
CA HIS A 44 -2.16 15.61 14.52
C HIS A 44 -1.80 14.83 13.25
N GLY A 45 -1.19 15.53 12.28
CA GLY A 45 -0.75 14.93 11.02
C GLY A 45 -1.77 14.93 9.88
N ASN A 46 -2.99 15.44 10.13
CA ASN A 46 -4.08 15.48 9.14
C ASN A 46 -4.20 16.82 8.38
N VAL A 47 -3.28 17.76 8.57
CA VAL A 47 -3.25 19.02 7.81
C VAL A 47 -2.14 18.91 6.77
N VAL A 48 -2.52 19.06 5.49
CA VAL A 48 -1.54 18.99 4.40
C VAL A 48 -0.59 20.21 4.46
N PRO A 49 0.75 19.99 4.33
CA PRO A 49 1.74 21.06 4.44
C PRO A 49 1.52 22.22 3.47
N ALA A 50 0.93 21.96 2.30
CA ALA A 50 0.64 22.94 1.28
C ALA A 50 -0.21 24.13 1.76
N VAL A 51 -1.05 23.94 2.78
CA VAL A 51 -1.86 25.01 3.38
C VAL A 51 -0.99 26.19 3.86
N SER A 52 0.21 25.90 4.38
CA SER A 52 1.11 26.91 4.96
C SER A 52 1.72 27.88 3.94
N HIS A 53 1.76 27.51 2.65
CA HIS A 53 2.37 28.31 1.58
C HIS A 53 1.42 28.60 0.40
N SER A 54 0.15 28.22 0.54
CA SER A 54 -0.89 28.49 -0.46
C SER A 54 -1.76 29.69 -0.07
N THR A 55 -2.30 30.36 -1.07
CA THR A 55 -3.23 31.48 -0.85
C THR A 55 -4.64 30.94 -0.64
N ARG A 56 -5.27 31.27 0.50
CA ARG A 56 -6.68 30.94 0.74
C ARG A 56 -7.56 31.76 -0.20
N THR A 57 -8.47 31.09 -0.91
CA THR A 57 -9.36 31.70 -1.91
C THR A 57 -10.82 31.77 -1.44
N GLY A 58 -11.21 30.94 -0.45
CA GLY A 58 -12.59 30.95 0.04
C GLY A 58 -12.88 29.84 1.04
N GLU A 59 -14.16 29.55 1.20
CA GLU A 59 -14.69 28.43 1.99
C GLU A 59 -15.21 27.34 1.05
N VAL A 60 -15.16 26.09 1.47
CA VAL A 60 -15.86 25.00 0.77
C VAL A 60 -17.37 25.18 0.96
N ALA A 61 -18.14 25.08 -0.13
CA ALA A 61 -19.59 25.21 -0.07
C ALA A 61 -20.20 24.18 0.92
N ALA A 62 -21.08 24.65 1.80
CA ALA A 62 -21.59 23.86 2.94
C ALA A 62 -22.29 22.56 2.53
N ASP A 63 -22.88 22.53 1.34
CA ASP A 63 -23.60 21.38 0.74
C ASP A 63 -22.73 20.49 -0.14
N SER A 64 -21.46 20.85 -0.37
CA SER A 64 -20.52 20.01 -1.11
C SER A 64 -20.40 18.63 -0.49
N ARG A 65 -20.51 17.59 -1.31
CA ARG A 65 -20.35 16.20 -0.87
C ARG A 65 -18.88 15.90 -0.66
N ILE A 66 -18.56 15.37 0.52
CA ILE A 66 -17.24 14.90 0.92
C ILE A 66 -17.32 13.43 1.26
N THR A 67 -16.44 12.63 0.66
CA THR A 67 -16.21 11.23 1.04
C THR A 67 -14.95 11.17 1.87
N LEU A 68 -14.99 10.39 2.94
CA LEU A 68 -13.91 10.22 3.89
C LEU A 68 -13.55 8.73 3.97
N ALA A 69 -12.27 8.43 4.10
CA ALA A 69 -11.79 7.16 4.60
C ALA A 69 -11.30 7.37 6.03
N ILE A 70 -11.87 6.62 6.97
CA ILE A 70 -11.54 6.69 8.39
C ILE A 70 -10.71 5.47 8.74
N SER A 71 -9.44 5.67 9.04
CA SER A 71 -8.54 4.61 9.46
C SER A 71 -8.57 4.41 10.96
N LEU A 72 -8.66 3.15 11.37
CA LEU A 72 -8.75 2.74 12.78
C LEU A 72 -7.40 2.20 13.27
N ASN A 73 -7.07 2.50 14.51
CA ASN A 73 -5.87 1.96 15.15
C ASN A 73 -5.94 0.44 15.25
N GLN A 74 -4.82 -0.21 14.97
CA GLN A 74 -4.60 -1.62 15.29
C GLN A 74 -4.67 -1.85 16.79
N GLN A 75 -5.20 -3.00 17.22
CA GLN A 75 -5.40 -3.28 18.67
C GLN A 75 -4.10 -3.57 19.42
N ASP A 76 -3.17 -4.28 18.77
CA ASP A 76 -1.91 -4.74 19.38
C ASP A 76 -0.75 -4.52 18.41
N THR A 77 -0.28 -3.28 18.32
CA THR A 77 0.84 -2.92 17.44
C THR A 77 2.13 -3.62 17.83
N ALA A 78 2.43 -3.77 19.13
CA ALA A 78 3.64 -4.46 19.60
C ALA A 78 3.60 -5.96 19.30
N GLY A 79 2.42 -6.58 19.42
CA GLY A 79 2.20 -7.97 19.02
C GLY A 79 2.32 -8.17 17.52
N LEU A 80 1.85 -7.21 16.71
CA LEU A 80 2.03 -7.23 15.26
C LEU A 80 3.51 -7.12 14.86
N ASP A 81 4.24 -6.18 15.42
CA ASP A 81 5.68 -6.01 15.14
C ASP A 81 6.48 -7.27 15.51
N THR A 82 6.12 -7.91 16.64
CA THR A 82 6.69 -9.19 17.05
C THR A 82 6.36 -10.29 16.04
N PHE A 83 5.09 -10.39 15.63
CA PHE A 83 4.64 -11.37 14.64
C PHE A 83 5.34 -11.17 13.29
N LEU A 84 5.43 -9.93 12.79
CA LEU A 84 6.10 -9.60 11.54
C LEU A 84 7.58 -9.98 11.60
N THR A 85 8.25 -9.73 12.71
CA THR A 85 9.64 -10.17 12.90
C THR A 85 9.76 -11.69 12.80
N GLN A 86 8.84 -12.44 13.42
CA GLN A 86 8.88 -13.91 13.43
C GLN A 86 8.55 -14.51 12.06
N VAL A 87 7.49 -14.04 11.41
CA VAL A 87 7.01 -14.61 10.14
C VAL A 87 7.94 -14.33 8.97
N THR A 88 8.78 -13.30 9.08
CA THR A 88 9.73 -12.89 8.03
C THR A 88 11.18 -13.32 8.28
N ASP A 89 11.51 -13.86 9.46
CA ASP A 89 12.87 -14.36 9.76
C ASP A 89 12.99 -15.84 9.38
N PRO A 90 13.84 -16.19 8.38
CA PRO A 90 14.08 -17.60 7.99
C PRO A 90 14.59 -18.52 9.12
N LYS A 91 14.99 -17.98 10.26
CA LYS A 91 15.44 -18.75 11.43
C LYS A 91 14.33 -18.97 12.46
N SER A 92 13.21 -18.30 12.29
CA SER A 92 12.07 -18.42 13.20
C SER A 92 11.32 -19.73 12.95
N PRO A 93 10.80 -20.38 14.00
CA PRO A 93 9.88 -21.51 13.83
C PRO A 93 8.55 -21.10 13.17
N ASP A 94 8.20 -19.82 13.23
CA ASP A 94 6.99 -19.25 12.63
C ASP A 94 7.22 -18.67 11.23
N TYR A 95 8.41 -18.89 10.62
CA TYR A 95 8.75 -18.41 9.29
C TYR A 95 7.72 -18.86 8.24
N GLU A 96 7.19 -17.93 7.47
CA GLU A 96 6.17 -18.15 6.42
C GLU A 96 4.82 -18.73 6.95
N HIS A 97 4.59 -18.71 8.27
CA HIS A 97 3.28 -19.05 8.83
C HIS A 97 2.36 -17.83 8.82
N TYR A 98 1.92 -17.45 7.64
CA TYR A 98 1.12 -16.24 7.40
C TYR A 98 -0.31 -16.36 7.94
N LEU A 99 -0.91 -15.20 8.23
CA LEU A 99 -2.30 -15.09 8.69
C LEU A 99 -3.28 -15.03 7.51
N THR A 100 -4.49 -15.51 7.75
CA THR A 100 -5.63 -15.15 6.91
C THR A 100 -6.12 -13.75 7.29
N VAL A 101 -6.94 -13.11 6.43
CA VAL A 101 -7.59 -11.82 6.72
C VAL A 101 -8.37 -11.88 8.04
N ASP A 102 -9.15 -12.95 8.25
CA ASP A 102 -9.93 -13.13 9.49
C ASP A 102 -9.04 -13.25 10.73
N GLN A 103 -7.92 -13.97 10.63
CA GLN A 103 -6.96 -14.09 11.73
C GLN A 103 -6.28 -12.75 12.02
N PHE A 104 -5.91 -11.99 10.97
CA PHE A 104 -5.38 -10.64 11.14
C PHE A 104 -6.42 -9.73 11.81
N ALA A 105 -7.64 -9.67 11.27
CA ALA A 105 -8.72 -8.86 11.82
C ALA A 105 -9.05 -9.19 13.28
N GLN A 106 -8.96 -10.47 13.68
CA GLN A 106 -9.20 -10.88 15.07
C GLN A 106 -8.07 -10.48 16.02
N ARG A 107 -6.81 -10.56 15.56
CA ARG A 107 -5.64 -10.29 16.40
C ARG A 107 -5.30 -8.81 16.45
N PHE A 108 -5.36 -8.11 15.31
CA PHE A 108 -4.78 -6.78 15.11
C PHE A 108 -5.76 -5.74 14.59
N GLY A 109 -6.85 -6.13 13.93
CA GLY A 109 -7.88 -5.21 13.46
C GLY A 109 -8.68 -4.60 14.61
N ALA A 110 -9.37 -3.49 14.36
CA ALA A 110 -10.20 -2.85 15.37
C ALA A 110 -11.30 -3.79 15.90
N SER A 111 -11.61 -3.70 17.20
CA SER A 111 -12.64 -4.52 17.81
C SER A 111 -14.04 -4.19 17.26
N PRO A 112 -14.99 -5.14 17.25
CA PRO A 112 -16.37 -4.84 16.87
C PRO A 112 -16.98 -3.70 17.73
N ALA A 113 -16.58 -3.59 18.99
CA ALA A 113 -17.03 -2.51 19.88
C ALA A 113 -16.46 -1.14 19.46
N THR A 114 -15.19 -1.10 19.05
CA THR A 114 -14.55 0.10 18.49
C THR A 114 -15.25 0.55 17.21
N ILE A 115 -15.48 -0.37 16.27
CA ILE A 115 -16.18 -0.10 15.01
C ILE A 115 -17.59 0.44 15.28
N ALA A 116 -18.34 -0.20 16.18
CA ALA A 116 -19.69 0.24 16.56
C ALA A 116 -19.68 1.65 17.16
N LYS A 117 -18.71 1.96 18.02
CA LYS A 117 -18.53 3.27 18.65
C LYS A 117 -18.26 4.36 17.61
N VAL A 118 -17.29 4.16 16.70
CA VAL A 118 -16.95 5.14 15.66
C VAL A 118 -18.13 5.30 14.69
N THR A 119 -18.76 4.21 14.28
CA THR A 119 -19.96 4.24 13.43
C THR A 119 -21.10 5.03 14.06
N ALA A 120 -21.38 4.81 15.35
CA ALA A 120 -22.43 5.54 16.07
C ALA A 120 -22.12 7.03 16.15
N TYR A 121 -20.86 7.39 16.44
CA TYR A 121 -20.41 8.79 16.46
C TYR A 121 -20.64 9.47 15.11
N LEU A 122 -20.16 8.90 14.01
CA LEU A 122 -20.28 9.48 12.66
C LEU A 122 -21.74 9.64 12.25
N LYS A 123 -22.58 8.64 12.52
CA LYS A 123 -24.03 8.71 12.26
C LYS A 123 -24.71 9.80 13.09
N ALA A 124 -24.31 9.99 14.34
CA ALA A 124 -24.85 11.06 15.20
C ALA A 124 -24.47 12.46 14.70
N GLN A 125 -23.36 12.59 13.95
CA GLN A 125 -22.99 13.83 13.26
C GLN A 125 -23.69 14.01 11.89
N GLY A 126 -24.54 13.06 11.49
CA GLY A 126 -25.31 13.11 10.24
C GLY A 126 -24.59 12.54 9.02
N LEU A 127 -23.47 11.85 9.22
CA LEU A 127 -22.73 11.19 8.12
C LEU A 127 -23.39 9.84 7.78
N THR A 128 -23.36 9.49 6.50
CA THR A 128 -23.68 8.14 6.03
C THR A 128 -22.41 7.31 6.15
N VAL A 129 -22.48 6.17 6.85
CA VAL A 129 -21.33 5.29 7.08
C VAL A 129 -21.50 4.02 6.26
N GLY A 130 -20.50 3.69 5.46
CA GLY A 130 -20.40 2.48 4.65
C GLY A 130 -19.99 1.25 5.46
N ALA A 131 -19.63 0.17 4.76
CA ALA A 131 -19.09 -1.03 5.38
C ALA A 131 -17.64 -0.78 5.85
N VAL A 132 -17.26 -1.46 6.93
CA VAL A 132 -15.85 -1.57 7.32
C VAL A 132 -15.18 -2.63 6.45
N THR A 133 -13.91 -2.44 6.14
CA THR A 133 -13.09 -3.44 5.43
C THR A 133 -12.95 -4.75 6.23
N ALA A 134 -12.69 -5.86 5.56
CA ALA A 134 -12.62 -7.18 6.20
C ALA A 134 -11.50 -7.25 7.26
N ASN A 135 -10.40 -6.52 7.07
CA ASN A 135 -9.30 -6.36 8.03
C ASN A 135 -9.68 -5.51 9.26
N ARG A 136 -10.81 -4.82 9.22
CA ARG A 136 -11.31 -3.90 10.27
C ARG A 136 -10.42 -2.68 10.51
N LEU A 137 -9.68 -2.23 9.50
CA LEU A 137 -8.81 -1.05 9.63
C LEU A 137 -9.42 0.21 9.01
N THR A 138 -10.32 0.10 8.03
CA THR A 138 -10.85 1.26 7.31
C THR A 138 -12.37 1.18 7.17
N LEU A 139 -13.03 2.33 7.34
CA LEU A 139 -14.44 2.51 7.03
C LEU A 139 -14.65 3.81 6.26
N GLU A 140 -15.57 3.80 5.31
CA GLU A 140 -15.94 4.98 4.54
C GLU A 140 -17.09 5.73 5.20
N ALA A 141 -17.05 7.07 5.11
CA ALA A 141 -18.15 7.91 5.52
C ALA A 141 -18.38 9.03 4.52
N THR A 142 -19.64 9.42 4.29
CA THR A 142 -19.99 10.46 3.34
C THR A 142 -20.95 11.46 3.97
N GLY A 143 -20.73 12.74 3.71
CA GLY A 143 -21.61 13.81 4.19
C GLY A 143 -21.43 15.10 3.41
N THR A 144 -22.14 16.14 3.83
CA THR A 144 -21.89 17.50 3.33
C THR A 144 -20.67 18.09 4.04
N ALA A 145 -20.02 19.09 3.44
CA ALA A 145 -18.92 19.81 4.07
C ALA A 145 -19.30 20.37 5.44
N ALA A 146 -20.52 20.87 5.60
CA ALA A 146 -21.03 21.32 6.91
C ALA A 146 -21.08 20.19 7.96
N GLN A 147 -21.53 18.99 7.57
CA GLN A 147 -21.55 17.82 8.47
C GLN A 147 -20.14 17.36 8.84
N VAL A 148 -19.23 17.32 7.85
CA VAL A 148 -17.82 16.96 8.05
C VAL A 148 -17.13 17.94 8.98
N GLN A 149 -17.27 19.26 8.74
CA GLN A 149 -16.70 20.30 9.61
C GLN A 149 -17.21 20.15 11.05
N LYS A 150 -18.50 19.87 11.23
CA LYS A 150 -19.10 19.64 12.54
C LYS A 150 -18.56 18.37 13.21
N ALA A 151 -18.47 17.27 12.44
CA ALA A 151 -18.03 15.97 12.97
C ALA A 151 -16.55 16.00 13.42
N PHE A 152 -15.72 16.74 12.73
CA PHE A 152 -14.28 16.76 12.95
C PHE A 152 -13.77 18.07 13.59
N GLY A 153 -14.66 18.97 13.98
CA GLY A 153 -14.30 20.19 14.70
C GLY A 153 -13.28 21.07 13.95
N THR A 154 -13.25 21.02 12.62
CA THR A 154 -12.32 21.79 11.76
C THR A 154 -13.10 22.55 10.69
N LYS A 155 -12.43 23.46 9.98
CA LYS A 155 -13.00 24.20 8.85
C LYS A 155 -12.35 23.74 7.55
N LEU A 156 -13.14 23.64 6.49
CA LEU A 156 -12.67 23.35 5.14
C LEU A 156 -12.66 24.65 4.33
N ALA A 157 -11.51 24.99 3.80
CA ALA A 157 -11.32 26.18 2.95
C ALA A 157 -10.74 25.78 1.60
N THR A 158 -10.92 26.65 0.61
CA THR A 158 -10.30 26.52 -0.71
C THR A 158 -9.02 27.33 -0.76
N PHE A 159 -8.03 26.82 -1.48
CA PHE A 159 -6.69 27.37 -1.61
C PHE A 159 -6.23 27.33 -3.06
N HIS A 160 -5.33 28.23 -3.40
CA HIS A 160 -4.56 28.23 -4.64
C HIS A 160 -3.07 28.06 -4.30
N ASP A 161 -2.47 26.97 -4.75
CA ASP A 161 -1.03 26.74 -4.67
C ASP A 161 -0.35 27.33 -5.91
N THR A 162 0.44 28.37 -5.73
CA THR A 162 1.15 29.05 -6.82
C THR A 162 2.33 28.24 -7.35
N THR A 163 2.86 27.30 -6.57
CA THR A 163 3.98 26.45 -6.98
C THR A 163 3.54 25.42 -8.01
N THR A 164 2.38 24.82 -7.79
CA THR A 164 1.79 23.81 -8.69
C THR A 164 0.73 24.40 -9.63
N ASN A 165 0.39 25.68 -9.47
CA ASN A 165 -0.69 26.39 -10.16
C ASN A 165 -2.02 25.64 -10.09
N ARG A 166 -2.40 25.18 -8.88
CA ARG A 166 -3.55 24.31 -8.68
C ARG A 166 -4.43 24.80 -7.54
N ASP A 167 -5.74 24.68 -7.75
CA ASP A 167 -6.75 24.88 -6.71
C ASP A 167 -7.01 23.56 -5.96
N PHE A 168 -7.19 23.65 -4.65
CA PHE A 168 -7.55 22.55 -3.79
C PHE A 168 -8.37 23.01 -2.59
N TYR A 169 -9.00 22.07 -1.89
CA TYR A 169 -9.54 22.33 -0.56
C TYR A 169 -8.75 21.58 0.50
N ALA A 170 -8.74 22.14 1.70
CA ALA A 170 -8.14 21.47 2.86
C ALA A 170 -8.76 21.97 4.16
N ASN A 171 -8.59 21.16 5.21
CA ASN A 171 -8.84 21.60 6.57
C ASN A 171 -7.77 22.62 7.00
N THR A 172 -8.22 23.70 7.68
CA THR A 172 -7.33 24.77 8.15
C THR A 172 -6.60 24.41 9.44
N ASP A 173 -7.19 23.52 10.21
CA ASP A 173 -6.73 23.11 11.54
C ASP A 173 -6.81 21.59 11.69
N ALA A 174 -6.06 21.06 12.64
CA ALA A 174 -6.15 19.63 12.98
C ALA A 174 -7.58 19.25 13.38
N PRO A 175 -8.12 18.11 12.90
CA PRO A 175 -9.43 17.63 13.33
C PRO A 175 -9.48 17.42 14.83
N VAL A 176 -10.61 17.75 15.44
CA VAL A 176 -10.82 17.61 16.89
C VAL A 176 -11.97 16.65 17.14
N LEU A 177 -11.71 15.58 17.87
CA LEU A 177 -12.66 14.50 18.17
C LEU A 177 -12.82 14.31 19.69
N PRO A 178 -13.96 13.76 20.17
CA PRO A 178 -14.05 13.26 21.53
C PRO A 178 -12.91 12.28 21.83
N SER A 179 -12.33 12.33 23.02
CA SER A 179 -11.13 11.53 23.36
C SER A 179 -11.30 10.03 23.12
N GLU A 180 -12.50 9.50 23.36
CA GLU A 180 -12.84 8.09 23.13
C GLU A 180 -12.91 7.70 21.64
N ILE A 181 -13.05 8.67 20.73
CA ILE A 181 -12.99 8.47 19.28
C ILE A 181 -11.55 8.72 18.79
N ALA A 182 -10.93 9.82 19.21
CA ALA A 182 -9.54 10.16 18.87
C ALA A 182 -8.54 9.06 19.24
N SER A 183 -8.78 8.33 20.35
CA SER A 183 -7.89 7.24 20.79
C SER A 183 -7.92 6.00 19.91
N VAL A 184 -8.88 5.88 19.00
CA VAL A 184 -9.07 4.68 18.15
C VAL A 184 -9.06 4.97 16.64
N VAL A 185 -8.92 6.25 16.26
CA VAL A 185 -8.80 6.71 14.86
C VAL A 185 -7.36 7.14 14.62
N SER A 186 -6.72 6.61 13.58
CA SER A 186 -5.34 6.98 13.17
C SER A 186 -5.33 8.06 12.11
N ASP A 187 -6.30 8.04 11.18
CA ASP A 187 -6.40 9.01 10.09
C ASP A 187 -7.84 9.30 9.69
N VAL A 188 -8.03 10.47 9.10
CA VAL A 188 -9.26 10.93 8.45
C VAL A 188 -8.89 11.49 7.08
N SER A 189 -8.74 10.62 6.09
CA SER A 189 -8.48 11.01 4.71
C SER A 189 -9.73 11.61 4.07
N GLY A 190 -9.55 12.61 3.20
CA GLY A 190 -10.62 13.33 2.51
C GLY A 190 -10.96 14.68 3.13
N LEU A 191 -10.25 15.11 4.18
CA LEU A 191 -10.32 16.48 4.68
C LEU A 191 -9.58 17.49 3.78
N ASN A 192 -8.80 16.96 2.82
CA ASN A 192 -8.19 17.69 1.73
C ASN A 192 -8.24 16.87 0.42
N ASN A 193 -7.95 17.52 -0.71
CA ASN A 193 -7.77 16.89 -2.01
C ASN A 193 -6.45 17.31 -2.68
N TYR A 194 -5.45 17.64 -1.86
CA TYR A 194 -4.17 18.14 -2.35
C TYR A 194 -3.30 17.04 -2.95
N ALA A 195 -3.15 15.89 -2.33
CA ALA A 195 -2.31 14.84 -2.86
C ALA A 195 -2.83 14.37 -4.23
N LYS A 196 -1.88 14.17 -5.13
CA LYS A 196 -2.08 13.57 -6.45
C LYS A 196 -0.92 12.63 -6.70
N TYR A 197 -1.26 11.37 -6.75
CA TYR A 197 -0.33 10.31 -7.09
C TYR A 197 -0.03 10.40 -8.57
N ARG A 198 1.23 10.29 -8.91
CA ARG A 198 1.71 10.28 -10.29
C ARG A 198 2.12 8.87 -10.67
N HIS A 199 1.86 8.50 -11.90
CA HIS A 199 2.43 7.26 -12.45
C HIS A 199 3.88 7.50 -12.87
N PHE A 200 4.65 6.43 -12.86
CA PHE A 200 6.07 6.44 -13.20
C PHE A 200 6.32 5.74 -14.53
N SER A 201 5.66 6.27 -15.59
CA SER A 201 5.89 5.83 -16.95
C SER A 201 5.94 6.99 -17.95
N THR A 202 6.71 6.78 -18.98
CA THR A 202 6.81 7.70 -20.12
C THR A 202 6.73 6.91 -21.42
N GLY A 203 5.72 7.22 -22.22
CA GLY A 203 5.52 6.63 -23.54
C GLY A 203 6.01 7.52 -24.67
N LYS A 204 6.69 6.93 -25.65
CA LYS A 204 6.98 7.56 -26.93
C LYS A 204 6.13 6.91 -28.01
N LEU A 205 5.34 7.70 -28.72
CA LEU A 205 4.57 7.23 -29.86
C LEU A 205 5.54 6.62 -30.89
N SER A 206 5.26 5.40 -31.32
CA SER A 206 5.96 4.79 -32.45
C SER A 206 5.54 5.52 -33.73
N PRO A 207 6.44 6.14 -34.48
CA PRO A 207 6.10 7.06 -35.58
C PRO A 207 5.24 6.48 -36.70
N GLU A 208 5.01 5.16 -36.70
CA GLU A 208 4.31 4.42 -37.77
C GLU A 208 3.18 3.56 -37.24
N ALA A 209 2.42 4.12 -36.32
CA ALA A 209 1.62 3.55 -35.27
C ALA A 209 0.50 2.56 -35.62
N ALA A 210 0.07 2.41 -36.86
CA ALA A 210 -1.12 1.58 -37.14
C ALA A 210 -0.84 0.29 -37.95
N THR A 211 0.29 0.18 -38.62
CA THR A 211 0.51 -0.92 -39.59
C THR A 211 1.87 -1.64 -39.51
N ARG A 212 2.81 -1.17 -38.68
CA ARG A 212 4.12 -1.80 -38.48
C ARG A 212 4.26 -2.51 -37.14
N ALA A 213 5.22 -3.44 -37.07
CA ALA A 213 5.61 -4.07 -35.82
C ALA A 213 6.00 -3.01 -34.77
N PRO A 214 5.48 -3.11 -33.51
CA PRO A 214 5.81 -2.16 -32.47
C PRO A 214 7.31 -2.14 -32.21
N SER A 215 7.86 -0.95 -32.00
CA SER A 215 9.19 -0.79 -31.40
C SER A 215 9.10 -1.11 -29.90
N GLY A 216 10.18 -1.57 -29.30
CA GLY A 216 10.24 -1.92 -27.88
C GLY A 216 10.31 -3.42 -27.63
N LEU A 217 10.31 -3.76 -26.35
CA LEU A 217 10.44 -5.12 -25.85
C LEU A 217 9.12 -5.88 -26.03
N SER A 218 9.12 -6.89 -26.90
CA SER A 218 7.97 -7.78 -27.10
C SER A 218 7.92 -8.86 -26.02
N PRO A 219 6.74 -9.52 -25.79
CA PRO A 219 6.62 -10.63 -24.84
C PRO A 219 7.68 -11.72 -25.00
N ALA A 220 7.95 -12.13 -26.25
CA ALA A 220 8.94 -13.17 -26.54
C ALA A 220 10.36 -12.74 -26.17
N LYS A 221 10.73 -11.48 -26.45
CA LYS A 221 12.05 -10.94 -26.08
C LYS A 221 12.17 -10.78 -24.57
N ALA A 222 11.15 -10.29 -23.89
CA ALA A 222 11.13 -10.13 -22.44
C ALA A 222 11.31 -11.48 -21.72
N ARG A 223 10.53 -12.49 -22.12
CA ARG A 223 10.65 -13.86 -21.59
C ARG A 223 12.04 -14.45 -21.78
N SER A 224 12.66 -14.17 -22.92
CA SER A 224 14.02 -14.62 -23.22
C SER A 224 15.06 -13.85 -22.40
N ALA A 225 14.94 -12.53 -22.28
CA ALA A 225 15.84 -11.68 -21.52
C ALA A 225 15.85 -12.05 -20.02
N TYR A 226 14.68 -12.26 -19.44
CA TYR A 226 14.55 -12.63 -18.03
C TYR A 226 14.59 -14.15 -17.78
N ASN A 227 14.94 -14.94 -18.81
CA ASN A 227 15.14 -16.40 -18.74
C ASN A 227 13.92 -17.15 -18.16
N LEU A 228 12.71 -16.82 -18.65
CA LEU A 228 11.44 -17.42 -18.23
C LEU A 228 10.96 -18.56 -19.15
N ASN A 229 11.55 -18.70 -20.35
CA ASN A 229 11.06 -19.61 -21.39
C ASN A 229 10.93 -21.07 -20.91
N SER A 230 11.87 -21.55 -20.08
CA SER A 230 11.85 -22.92 -19.55
C SER A 230 10.67 -23.16 -18.61
N ALA A 231 10.38 -22.20 -17.71
CA ALA A 231 9.25 -22.30 -16.80
C ALA A 231 7.92 -22.24 -17.56
N LEU A 232 7.78 -21.29 -18.49
CA LEU A 232 6.56 -21.15 -19.29
C LEU A 232 6.32 -22.38 -20.19
N SER A 233 7.36 -22.94 -20.79
CA SER A 233 7.27 -24.16 -21.61
C SER A 233 6.93 -25.39 -20.77
N ALA A 234 7.28 -25.41 -19.49
CA ALA A 234 6.88 -26.43 -18.54
C ALA A 234 5.44 -26.27 -18.03
N GLY A 235 4.73 -25.21 -18.46
CA GLY A 235 3.34 -24.93 -18.07
C GLY A 235 3.19 -24.00 -16.87
N TYR A 236 4.28 -23.48 -16.29
CA TYR A 236 4.26 -22.56 -15.16
C TYR A 236 4.05 -21.12 -15.66
N THR A 237 2.83 -20.82 -16.05
CA THR A 237 2.44 -19.58 -16.73
C THR A 237 1.80 -18.53 -15.81
N GLY A 238 1.87 -18.70 -14.51
CA GLY A 238 1.07 -17.94 -13.54
C GLY A 238 -0.35 -18.49 -13.38
N LYS A 239 -0.70 -19.61 -14.02
CA LYS A 239 -2.03 -20.22 -13.94
C LYS A 239 -2.42 -20.52 -12.48
N GLY A 240 -3.64 -20.12 -12.11
CA GLY A 240 -4.15 -20.25 -10.75
C GLY A 240 -3.69 -19.13 -9.80
N GLN A 241 -2.86 -18.21 -10.28
CA GLN A 241 -2.44 -17.03 -9.54
C GLN A 241 -3.24 -15.80 -9.95
N THR A 242 -3.29 -14.81 -9.06
CA THR A 242 -3.87 -13.50 -9.34
C THR A 242 -2.81 -12.43 -9.06
N VAL A 243 -2.64 -11.52 -10.02
CA VAL A 243 -1.87 -10.28 -9.86
C VAL A 243 -2.88 -9.13 -9.79
N ALA A 244 -2.81 -8.34 -8.74
CA ALA A 244 -3.53 -7.07 -8.68
C ALA A 244 -2.62 -5.95 -9.19
N VAL A 245 -3.18 -5.04 -9.98
CA VAL A 245 -2.58 -3.76 -10.31
C VAL A 245 -3.40 -2.66 -9.64
N ALA A 246 -2.70 -1.74 -8.96
CA ALA A 246 -3.29 -0.68 -8.14
C ALA A 246 -3.29 0.63 -8.92
N GLU A 247 -4.49 1.16 -9.26
CA GLU A 247 -4.64 2.17 -10.29
C GLU A 247 -5.49 3.37 -9.85
N PHE A 248 -5.03 4.56 -10.23
CA PHE A 248 -5.79 5.80 -10.07
C PHE A 248 -6.34 6.34 -11.40
N SER A 249 -6.37 5.51 -12.41
CA SER A 249 -6.97 5.76 -13.72
C SER A 249 -7.72 4.53 -14.20
N ALA A 250 -8.73 4.74 -15.04
CA ALA A 250 -9.38 3.68 -15.80
C ALA A 250 -8.59 3.35 -17.08
N PHE A 251 -8.96 2.27 -17.74
CA PHE A 251 -8.35 1.81 -18.99
C PHE A 251 -9.39 1.36 -20.01
N GLN A 252 -8.93 1.03 -21.22
CA GLN A 252 -9.81 0.52 -22.27
C GLN A 252 -9.50 -0.95 -22.56
N GLN A 253 -10.44 -1.83 -22.21
CA GLN A 253 -10.32 -3.28 -22.45
C GLN A 253 -10.04 -3.63 -23.93
N SER A 254 -10.49 -2.79 -24.87
CA SER A 254 -10.23 -2.96 -26.30
C SER A 254 -8.75 -2.83 -26.67
N ASN A 255 -7.99 -2.02 -25.94
CA ASN A 255 -6.54 -1.86 -26.15
C ASN A 255 -5.82 -3.13 -25.69
N ILE A 256 -6.16 -3.66 -24.53
CA ILE A 256 -5.62 -4.94 -24.04
C ILE A 256 -5.91 -6.08 -25.03
N ALA A 257 -7.15 -6.17 -25.50
CA ALA A 257 -7.52 -7.20 -26.49
C ALA A 257 -6.74 -7.06 -27.82
N ALA A 258 -6.44 -5.82 -28.23
CA ALA A 258 -5.63 -5.56 -29.43
C ALA A 258 -4.17 -5.98 -29.24
N TYR A 259 -3.57 -5.67 -28.08
CA TYR A 259 -2.24 -6.12 -27.69
C TYR A 259 -2.13 -7.65 -27.68
N ASP A 260 -3.03 -8.31 -26.96
CA ASP A 260 -3.06 -9.77 -26.83
C ASP A 260 -3.20 -10.46 -28.19
N LYS A 261 -4.12 -9.95 -29.01
CA LYS A 261 -4.32 -10.46 -30.37
C LYS A 261 -3.07 -10.30 -31.24
N TYR A 262 -2.39 -9.15 -31.16
CA TYR A 262 -1.20 -8.89 -31.95
C TYR A 262 -0.06 -9.86 -31.62
N PHE A 263 0.18 -10.11 -30.32
CA PHE A 263 1.22 -11.01 -29.86
C PHE A 263 0.78 -12.48 -29.73
N ASN A 264 -0.45 -12.79 -30.19
CA ASN A 264 -1.03 -14.14 -30.09
C ASN A 264 -1.01 -14.69 -28.65
N LEU A 265 -1.36 -13.84 -27.70
CA LEU A 265 -1.53 -14.19 -26.28
C LEU A 265 -2.99 -14.55 -26.03
N THR A 266 -3.24 -15.42 -25.05
CA THR A 266 -4.59 -15.84 -24.63
C THR A 266 -4.72 -15.81 -23.10
N PRO A 267 -4.40 -14.69 -22.44
CA PRO A 267 -4.55 -14.58 -20.99
C PRO A 267 -6.04 -14.51 -20.60
N PRO A 268 -6.37 -14.74 -19.33
CA PRO A 268 -7.68 -14.39 -18.78
C PRO A 268 -7.94 -12.89 -18.94
N THR A 269 -9.17 -12.52 -19.29
CA THR A 269 -9.57 -11.11 -19.40
C THR A 269 -9.45 -10.41 -18.04
N PRO A 270 -8.80 -9.24 -17.98
CA PRO A 270 -8.70 -8.46 -16.74
C PRO A 270 -10.07 -8.10 -16.15
N THR A 271 -10.16 -8.12 -14.83
CA THR A 271 -11.39 -7.78 -14.12
C THR A 271 -11.18 -6.53 -13.26
N VAL A 272 -12.09 -5.58 -13.36
CA VAL A 272 -12.04 -4.33 -12.57
C VAL A 272 -12.66 -4.54 -11.19
N VAL A 273 -11.99 -4.02 -10.17
CA VAL A 273 -12.46 -3.94 -8.79
C VAL A 273 -12.48 -2.48 -8.37
N SER A 274 -13.66 -1.95 -8.06
CA SER A 274 -13.80 -0.58 -7.58
C SER A 274 -13.40 -0.47 -6.10
N ALA A 275 -12.55 0.50 -5.76
CA ALA A 275 -12.22 0.90 -4.41
C ALA A 275 -12.51 2.41 -4.25
N GLY A 276 -13.04 2.85 -3.11
CA GLY A 276 -13.37 4.25 -2.88
C GLY A 276 -14.30 4.90 -3.92
N GLY A 277 -15.12 4.10 -4.59
CA GLY A 277 -16.02 4.54 -5.67
C GLY A 277 -15.49 4.32 -7.09
N GLY A 278 -14.21 3.90 -7.26
CA GLY A 278 -13.59 3.69 -8.57
C GLY A 278 -13.29 4.99 -9.32
N THR A 279 -12.89 4.86 -10.57
CA THR A 279 -12.62 6.01 -11.44
C THR A 279 -13.09 5.75 -12.87
N THR A 280 -13.40 6.83 -13.59
CA THR A 280 -13.66 6.82 -15.05
C THR A 280 -12.66 7.74 -15.78
N ASP A 281 -11.68 8.27 -15.06
CA ASP A 281 -10.62 9.10 -15.63
C ASP A 281 -9.68 8.23 -16.46
N LEU A 282 -9.49 8.59 -17.71
CA LEU A 282 -8.61 7.91 -18.66
C LEU A 282 -7.28 8.64 -18.85
N SER A 283 -7.01 9.69 -18.08
CA SER A 283 -5.79 10.49 -18.26
C SER A 283 -4.50 9.69 -18.04
N GLY A 284 -4.55 8.64 -17.22
CA GLY A 284 -3.48 7.69 -16.97
C GLY A 284 -3.66 6.32 -17.63
N GLN A 285 -4.58 6.17 -18.61
CA GLN A 285 -4.86 4.85 -19.21
C GLN A 285 -3.62 4.12 -19.73
N GLY A 286 -2.62 4.86 -20.21
CA GLY A 286 -1.38 4.28 -20.71
C GLY A 286 -0.56 3.57 -19.64
N GLU A 287 -0.66 4.04 -18.39
CA GLU A 287 -0.08 3.37 -17.22
C GLU A 287 -0.77 2.05 -16.94
N VAL A 288 -2.10 2.09 -16.80
CA VAL A 288 -2.90 0.89 -16.49
C VAL A 288 -2.73 -0.19 -17.55
N GLU A 289 -2.72 0.23 -18.83
CA GLU A 289 -2.54 -0.69 -19.97
C GLU A 289 -1.12 -1.27 -20.00
N LEU A 290 -0.09 -0.48 -19.66
CA LEU A 290 1.29 -0.97 -19.49
C LEU A 290 1.35 -2.09 -18.44
N ASP A 291 0.78 -1.86 -17.26
CA ASP A 291 0.83 -2.81 -16.14
C ASP A 291 0.17 -4.14 -16.51
N ILE A 292 -1.02 -4.08 -17.10
CA ILE A 292 -1.75 -5.26 -17.56
C ILE A 292 -0.95 -6.01 -18.64
N GLU A 293 -0.44 -5.30 -19.63
CA GLU A 293 0.26 -5.88 -20.79
C GLU A 293 1.59 -6.52 -20.39
N VAL A 294 2.32 -5.95 -19.42
CA VAL A 294 3.53 -6.55 -18.85
C VAL A 294 3.21 -7.86 -18.13
N VAL A 295 2.12 -7.89 -17.35
CA VAL A 295 1.68 -9.14 -16.69
C VAL A 295 1.27 -10.18 -17.74
N HIS A 296 0.48 -9.83 -18.76
CA HIS A 296 0.10 -10.73 -19.85
C HIS A 296 1.31 -11.24 -20.63
N ALA A 297 2.30 -10.37 -20.83
CA ALA A 297 3.54 -10.72 -21.51
C ALA A 297 4.35 -11.79 -20.77
N LEU A 298 4.47 -11.72 -19.45
CA LEU A 298 5.38 -12.55 -18.66
C LEU A 298 4.68 -13.72 -17.94
N ALA A 299 3.43 -13.52 -17.51
CA ALA A 299 2.64 -14.51 -16.81
C ALA A 299 1.28 -14.73 -17.50
N PRO A 300 1.24 -15.25 -18.73
CA PRO A 300 0.04 -15.28 -19.58
C PRO A 300 -1.10 -16.18 -19.05
N GLY A 301 -0.90 -16.91 -17.99
CA GLY A 301 -1.93 -17.72 -17.33
C GLY A 301 -2.45 -17.13 -16.03
N ALA A 302 -1.88 -16.00 -15.57
CA ALA A 302 -2.33 -15.33 -14.37
C ALA A 302 -3.65 -14.57 -14.60
N ASN A 303 -4.50 -14.50 -13.57
CA ASN A 303 -5.62 -13.56 -13.56
C ASN A 303 -5.09 -12.16 -13.22
N VAL A 304 -5.55 -11.13 -13.93
CA VAL A 304 -5.27 -9.74 -13.58
C VAL A 304 -6.53 -9.13 -12.98
N LYS A 305 -6.40 -8.54 -11.80
CA LYS A 305 -7.42 -7.70 -11.18
C LYS A 305 -6.93 -6.27 -11.17
N VAL A 306 -7.66 -5.38 -11.82
CA VAL A 306 -7.38 -3.94 -11.85
C VAL A 306 -8.19 -3.28 -10.75
N TYR A 307 -7.53 -2.85 -9.69
CA TYR A 307 -8.15 -2.13 -8.60
C TYR A 307 -8.10 -0.64 -8.89
N GLU A 308 -9.27 -0.04 -9.10
CA GLU A 308 -9.40 1.36 -9.50
C GLU A 308 -9.96 2.21 -8.38
N ALA A 309 -9.30 3.34 -8.09
CA ALA A 309 -9.73 4.33 -7.11
C ALA A 309 -9.63 5.76 -7.65
N PRO A 310 -10.34 6.75 -7.06
CA PRO A 310 -10.08 8.15 -7.34
C PRO A 310 -8.65 8.55 -6.97
N ASN A 311 -7.98 9.37 -7.78
CA ASN A 311 -6.63 9.87 -7.46
C ASN A 311 -6.70 10.93 -6.34
N SER A 312 -6.65 10.47 -5.10
CA SER A 312 -6.71 11.28 -3.87
C SER A 312 -6.29 10.44 -2.66
N ASP A 313 -5.97 11.07 -1.51
CA ASP A 313 -5.68 10.40 -0.23
C ASP A 313 -6.76 9.38 0.15
N THR A 314 -8.05 9.77 0.01
CA THR A 314 -9.18 8.87 0.29
C THR A 314 -9.18 7.66 -0.62
N GLY A 315 -8.89 7.89 -1.91
CA GLY A 315 -8.81 6.80 -2.89
C GLY A 315 -7.65 5.85 -2.58
N GLU A 316 -6.50 6.38 -2.20
CA GLU A 316 -5.32 5.57 -1.84
C GLU A 316 -5.59 4.66 -0.65
N VAL A 317 -6.07 5.22 0.47
CA VAL A 317 -6.40 4.42 1.67
C VAL A 317 -7.47 3.37 1.35
N SER A 318 -8.52 3.73 0.60
CA SER A 318 -9.55 2.78 0.18
C SER A 318 -8.99 1.67 -0.73
N LEU A 319 -8.06 2.04 -1.63
CA LEU A 319 -7.44 1.13 -2.58
C LEU A 319 -6.58 0.07 -1.88
N TYR A 320 -5.64 0.50 -1.05
CA TYR A 320 -4.71 -0.42 -0.39
C TYR A 320 -5.42 -1.26 0.68
N SER A 321 -6.30 -0.66 1.48
CA SER A 321 -7.10 -1.42 2.45
C SER A 321 -7.96 -2.50 1.78
N LYS A 322 -8.51 -2.23 0.58
CA LYS A 322 -9.26 -3.23 -0.19
C LYS A 322 -8.37 -4.32 -0.76
N LEU A 323 -7.22 -3.96 -1.35
CA LEU A 323 -6.24 -4.91 -1.91
C LEU A 323 -5.79 -5.93 -0.86
N VAL A 324 -5.41 -5.45 0.33
CA VAL A 324 -4.92 -6.33 1.40
C VAL A 324 -6.03 -7.15 2.02
N SER A 325 -7.23 -6.56 2.18
CA SER A 325 -8.43 -7.27 2.67
C SER A 325 -8.96 -8.33 1.70
N ASP A 326 -8.78 -8.16 0.39
CA ASP A 326 -9.12 -9.17 -0.61
C ASP A 326 -8.05 -10.30 -0.68
N ASN A 327 -6.97 -10.17 0.07
CA ASN A 327 -5.86 -11.11 0.17
C ASN A 327 -5.30 -11.54 -1.19
N VAL A 328 -5.07 -10.57 -2.07
CA VAL A 328 -4.50 -10.85 -3.39
C VAL A 328 -3.02 -11.20 -3.22
N PRO A 329 -2.54 -12.36 -3.69
CA PRO A 329 -1.20 -12.83 -3.35
C PRO A 329 -0.05 -12.00 -3.92
N VAL A 330 -0.29 -11.26 -5.02
CA VAL A 330 0.74 -10.45 -5.69
C VAL A 330 0.13 -9.12 -6.10
N ILE A 331 0.78 -8.03 -5.72
CA ILE A 331 0.31 -6.66 -5.93
C ILE A 331 1.40 -5.86 -6.64
N SER A 332 1.03 -5.15 -7.71
CA SER A 332 1.86 -4.16 -8.42
C SER A 332 1.29 -2.77 -8.22
N ILE A 333 2.15 -1.81 -7.89
CA ILE A 333 1.84 -0.40 -7.66
C ILE A 333 2.77 0.44 -8.52
N SER A 334 2.20 1.14 -9.50
CA SER A 334 2.94 1.99 -10.44
C SER A 334 2.72 3.49 -10.20
N TRP A 335 2.02 3.82 -9.12
CA TRP A 335 1.70 5.18 -8.71
C TRP A 335 2.29 5.50 -7.35
N GLY A 336 2.73 6.74 -7.18
CA GLY A 336 3.26 7.18 -5.90
C GLY A 336 3.45 8.68 -5.82
N ILE A 337 4.06 9.09 -4.73
CA ILE A 337 4.42 10.48 -4.42
C ILE A 337 5.71 10.47 -3.60
N TYR A 338 6.55 11.53 -3.69
CA TYR A 338 7.71 11.59 -2.81
C TYR A 338 7.30 11.48 -1.33
N GLU A 339 8.08 10.75 -0.54
CA GLU A 339 7.66 10.26 0.81
C GLU A 339 7.18 11.36 1.78
N ALA A 340 7.67 12.62 1.63
CA ALA A 340 7.24 13.75 2.44
C ALA A 340 6.06 14.52 1.81
N GLY A 341 5.57 14.11 0.64
CA GLY A 341 4.37 14.65 0.00
C GLY A 341 3.08 14.13 0.62
N GLU A 342 3.15 12.96 1.26
CA GLU A 342 2.07 12.40 2.04
C GLU A 342 1.82 13.17 3.35
N THR A 343 0.55 13.27 3.77
CA THR A 343 0.30 13.67 5.16
C THR A 343 0.79 12.59 6.11
N PRO A 344 1.35 12.96 7.28
CA PRO A 344 1.86 11.96 8.22
C PRO A 344 0.82 10.92 8.66
N SER A 345 -0.44 11.30 8.81
CA SER A 345 -1.50 10.38 9.21
C SER A 345 -1.91 9.43 8.09
N ASN A 346 -1.99 9.90 6.83
CA ASN A 346 -2.28 9.06 5.67
C ASN A 346 -1.20 7.98 5.50
N ARG A 347 0.07 8.38 5.57
CA ARG A 347 1.19 7.44 5.53
C ARG A 347 1.12 6.37 6.62
N VAL A 348 0.72 6.71 7.85
CA VAL A 348 0.52 5.74 8.93
C VAL A 348 -0.61 4.77 8.62
N ALA A 349 -1.70 5.25 8.01
CA ALA A 349 -2.81 4.39 7.60
C ALA A 349 -2.39 3.40 6.51
N VAL A 350 -1.65 3.87 5.52
CA VAL A 350 -1.15 3.05 4.41
C VAL A 350 -0.07 2.05 4.87
N ASP A 351 0.87 2.45 5.75
CA ASP A 351 1.84 1.54 6.38
C ASP A 351 1.14 0.40 7.16
N ALA A 352 0.01 0.69 7.79
CA ALA A 352 -0.78 -0.33 8.49
C ALA A 352 -1.34 -1.40 7.53
N ASP A 353 -1.78 -1.00 6.33
CA ASP A 353 -2.23 -1.92 5.28
C ASP A 353 -1.05 -2.77 4.75
N PHE A 354 0.14 -2.19 4.54
CA PHE A 354 1.31 -2.95 4.09
C PHE A 354 1.87 -3.88 5.17
N LYS A 355 1.77 -3.53 6.45
CA LYS A 355 2.03 -4.46 7.56
C LYS A 355 1.10 -5.67 7.53
N GLU A 356 -0.18 -5.44 7.23
CA GLU A 356 -1.12 -6.54 7.03
C GLU A 356 -0.72 -7.41 5.83
N ALA A 357 -0.39 -6.80 4.68
CA ALA A 357 0.07 -7.53 3.50
C ALA A 357 1.26 -8.44 3.83
N ALA A 358 2.25 -7.94 4.58
CA ALA A 358 3.39 -8.72 5.05
C ALA A 358 2.98 -9.84 6.02
N ALA A 359 2.03 -9.56 6.94
CA ALA A 359 1.51 -10.55 7.88
C ALA A 359 0.71 -11.66 7.19
N GLN A 360 0.13 -11.38 6.02
CA GLN A 360 -0.63 -12.32 5.18
C GLN A 360 0.24 -12.98 4.10
N GLY A 361 1.51 -12.57 3.96
CA GLY A 361 2.41 -13.12 2.95
C GLY A 361 2.07 -12.69 1.52
N GLN A 362 1.48 -11.52 1.36
CA GLN A 362 1.29 -10.90 0.06
C GLN A 362 2.62 -10.30 -0.43
N SER A 363 2.92 -10.46 -1.72
CA SER A 363 4.10 -9.85 -2.35
C SER A 363 3.69 -8.51 -2.96
N VAL A 364 4.18 -7.40 -2.42
CA VAL A 364 3.86 -6.04 -2.90
C VAL A 364 5.10 -5.44 -3.57
N TYR A 365 4.94 -4.99 -4.80
CA TYR A 365 5.97 -4.32 -5.60
C TYR A 365 5.51 -2.90 -5.93
N ALA A 366 6.36 -1.91 -5.70
CA ALA A 366 6.06 -0.53 -6.07
C ALA A 366 7.20 0.09 -6.89
N ALA A 367 6.84 0.83 -7.91
CA ALA A 367 7.76 1.65 -8.69
C ALA A 367 8.48 2.66 -7.79
N SER A 368 9.79 2.81 -7.93
CA SER A 368 10.59 3.66 -7.03
C SER A 368 10.75 5.10 -7.50
N GLY A 369 10.10 5.48 -8.61
CA GLY A 369 10.13 6.81 -9.19
C GLY A 369 11.01 6.94 -10.42
N ASP A 370 10.78 7.98 -11.22
CA ASP A 370 11.42 8.21 -12.52
C ASP A 370 12.29 9.48 -12.57
N SER A 371 12.51 10.11 -11.42
CA SER A 371 13.27 11.36 -11.30
C SER A 371 14.70 11.16 -10.74
N GLY A 372 15.21 9.95 -10.83
CA GLY A 372 16.50 9.60 -10.26
C GLY A 372 16.51 9.72 -8.74
N SER A 373 17.52 10.37 -8.19
CA SER A 373 17.65 10.56 -6.72
C SER A 373 16.86 11.75 -6.18
N ASP A 374 16.13 12.50 -7.02
CA ASP A 374 15.37 13.71 -6.64
C ASP A 374 13.89 13.52 -6.98
N ASP A 375 13.23 12.66 -6.25
CA ASP A 375 11.82 12.35 -6.49
C ASP A 375 10.89 13.55 -6.21
N ALA A 376 11.26 14.40 -5.26
CA ALA A 376 10.53 15.64 -4.97
C ALA A 376 10.71 16.75 -6.03
N GLY A 377 11.70 16.62 -6.93
CA GLY A 377 11.98 17.60 -7.99
C GLY A 377 12.47 18.95 -7.46
N ASN A 378 13.11 18.99 -6.29
CA ASN A 378 13.53 20.22 -5.61
C ASN A 378 15.05 20.42 -5.54
N GLY A 379 15.83 19.55 -6.21
CA GLY A 379 17.29 19.55 -6.23
C GLY A 379 17.92 18.82 -5.05
N GLY A 380 17.12 18.25 -4.14
CA GLY A 380 17.54 17.45 -3.01
C GLY A 380 17.50 15.95 -3.30
N VAL A 381 17.95 15.14 -2.33
CA VAL A 381 17.77 13.69 -2.38
C VAL A 381 16.46 13.33 -1.70
N SER A 382 15.59 12.60 -2.42
CA SER A 382 14.31 12.14 -1.92
C SER A 382 13.93 10.81 -2.59
N VAL A 383 13.11 10.03 -1.92
CA VAL A 383 12.61 8.73 -2.40
C VAL A 383 11.08 8.74 -2.47
N ASP A 384 10.56 7.85 -3.27
CA ASP A 384 9.12 7.70 -3.49
C ASP A 384 8.45 6.85 -2.39
N PHE A 385 7.18 7.12 -2.15
CA PHE A 385 6.23 6.32 -1.38
C PHE A 385 5.11 5.86 -2.31
N PRO A 386 4.72 4.56 -2.32
CA PRO A 386 4.97 3.59 -1.25
C PRO A 386 6.25 2.74 -1.40
N ALA A 387 7.12 2.96 -2.39
CA ALA A 387 8.35 2.19 -2.56
C ALA A 387 9.30 2.26 -1.34
N ALA A 388 9.27 3.36 -0.59
CA ALA A 388 10.06 3.54 0.64
C ALA A 388 9.51 2.80 1.86
N ASP A 389 8.29 2.26 1.80
CA ASP A 389 7.71 1.51 2.91
C ASP A 389 8.50 0.21 3.16
N PRO A 390 8.83 -0.15 4.43
CA PRO A 390 9.58 -1.37 4.74
C PRO A 390 8.90 -2.68 4.37
N TYR A 391 7.58 -2.67 4.18
CA TYR A 391 6.79 -3.86 3.84
C TYR A 391 6.48 -3.95 2.35
N VAL A 392 6.97 -3.00 1.56
CA VAL A 392 6.88 -2.93 0.10
C VAL A 392 8.25 -3.22 -0.52
N THR A 393 8.28 -3.90 -1.66
CA THR A 393 9.48 -4.09 -2.47
C THR A 393 9.59 -2.95 -3.48
N GLY A 394 10.48 -2.00 -3.23
CA GLY A 394 10.77 -0.92 -4.17
C GLY A 394 11.47 -1.44 -5.42
N THR A 395 10.95 -1.13 -6.60
CA THR A 395 11.47 -1.59 -7.89
C THR A 395 12.07 -0.42 -8.68
N GLY A 396 13.39 -0.45 -8.84
CA GLY A 396 14.15 0.52 -9.62
C GLY A 396 14.23 0.16 -11.11
N GLY A 397 14.93 1.00 -11.87
CA GLY A 397 14.98 0.94 -13.30
C GLY A 397 16.35 0.63 -13.89
N THR A 398 16.37 -0.21 -14.94
CA THR A 398 17.57 -0.50 -15.74
C THR A 398 17.37 -0.15 -17.21
N THR A 399 18.49 0.05 -17.91
CA THR A 399 18.59 0.04 -19.37
C THR A 399 19.01 -1.35 -19.81
N LEU A 400 18.11 -2.11 -20.42
CA LEU A 400 18.33 -3.49 -20.85
C LEU A 400 18.88 -3.57 -22.27
N SER A 401 19.96 -4.32 -22.44
CA SER A 401 20.48 -4.71 -23.76
C SER A 401 20.28 -6.21 -23.96
N THR A 402 19.75 -6.59 -25.13
CA THR A 402 19.55 -7.99 -25.50
C THR A 402 20.37 -8.34 -26.75
N THR A 403 20.66 -9.62 -26.92
CA THR A 403 21.17 -10.15 -28.19
C THR A 403 20.09 -10.06 -29.28
N SER A 404 20.44 -10.33 -30.51
CA SER A 404 19.49 -10.41 -31.65
C SER A 404 18.39 -11.46 -31.42
N SER A 405 18.69 -12.52 -30.66
CA SER A 405 17.72 -13.55 -30.26
C SER A 405 16.84 -13.14 -29.05
N GLY A 406 17.04 -11.95 -28.48
CA GLY A 406 16.30 -11.45 -27.29
C GLY A 406 16.85 -11.93 -25.96
N THR A 407 17.94 -12.71 -25.93
CA THR A 407 18.57 -13.14 -24.67
C THR A 407 19.23 -11.96 -23.97
N TRP A 408 19.20 -11.93 -22.65
CA TRP A 408 19.91 -10.94 -21.84
C TRP A 408 21.40 -10.86 -22.24
N SER A 409 21.88 -9.66 -22.42
CA SER A 409 23.27 -9.37 -22.74
C SER A 409 23.93 -8.51 -21.68
N LYS A 410 23.26 -7.43 -21.29
CA LYS A 410 23.75 -6.47 -20.29
C LYS A 410 22.60 -5.64 -19.75
N GLU A 411 22.72 -5.25 -18.48
CA GLU A 411 21.94 -4.14 -17.90
C GLU A 411 22.87 -3.09 -17.30
N THR A 412 22.45 -1.83 -17.39
CA THR A 412 23.03 -0.70 -16.69
C THR A 412 21.93 0.02 -15.92
N ALA A 413 22.27 0.68 -14.83
CA ALA A 413 21.30 1.51 -14.14
C ALA A 413 20.77 2.60 -15.08
N TRP A 414 19.45 2.76 -15.10
CA TRP A 414 18.81 3.86 -15.79
C TRP A 414 18.95 5.14 -14.97
N SER A 415 19.25 6.26 -15.60
CA SER A 415 19.44 7.54 -14.88
C SER A 415 18.17 8.08 -14.23
N GLY A 416 17.00 7.68 -14.73
CA GLY A 416 15.70 8.00 -14.13
C GLY A 416 15.32 7.12 -12.95
N SER A 417 16.03 6.01 -12.70
CA SER A 417 15.69 5.09 -11.61
C SER A 417 15.64 5.80 -10.26
N GLY A 418 14.45 5.84 -9.65
CA GLY A 418 14.25 6.36 -8.29
C GLY A 418 15.04 5.56 -7.28
N GLY A 419 15.69 6.25 -6.35
CA GLY A 419 16.43 5.56 -5.30
C GLY A 419 17.26 6.47 -4.43
N GLY A 420 17.53 6.00 -3.22
CA GLY A 420 18.23 6.76 -2.20
C GLY A 420 18.02 6.20 -0.81
N VAL A 421 17.89 7.09 0.16
CA VAL A 421 17.67 6.76 1.56
C VAL A 421 16.43 7.52 2.04
N SER A 422 15.47 6.79 2.60
CA SER A 422 14.30 7.37 3.25
C SER A 422 14.70 8.29 4.39
N THR A 423 14.00 9.38 4.56
CA THR A 423 14.11 10.25 5.72
C THR A 423 13.20 9.82 6.86
N LEU A 424 12.17 9.03 6.56
CA LEU A 424 11.07 8.68 7.45
C LEU A 424 11.21 7.26 8.01
N PHE A 425 11.42 6.26 7.18
CA PHE A 425 11.43 4.86 7.59
C PHE A 425 12.78 4.41 8.13
N ALA A 426 12.77 3.59 9.18
CA ALA A 426 13.97 2.97 9.73
C ALA A 426 14.48 1.83 8.83
N THR A 427 15.77 1.50 8.93
CA THR A 427 16.35 0.33 8.25
C THR A 427 15.64 -0.96 8.70
N PRO A 428 14.97 -1.69 7.82
CA PRO A 428 14.33 -2.96 8.16
C PRO A 428 15.37 -4.06 8.41
N SER A 429 14.98 -5.09 9.15
CA SER A 429 15.87 -6.19 9.55
C SER A 429 16.53 -6.89 8.36
N TYR A 430 15.84 -7.06 7.26
CA TYR A 430 16.37 -7.70 6.04
C TYR A 430 17.47 -6.87 5.35
N GLN A 431 17.51 -5.54 5.53
CA GLN A 431 18.54 -4.68 4.94
C GLN A 431 19.81 -4.53 5.80
N THR A 432 19.81 -4.95 7.05
CA THR A 432 20.92 -4.69 8.00
C THR A 432 22.28 -5.21 7.55
N LYS A 433 22.34 -6.19 6.67
CA LYS A 433 23.60 -6.72 6.12
C LYS A 433 24.20 -5.86 5.01
N VAL A 434 23.39 -5.06 4.32
CA VAL A 434 23.79 -4.27 3.14
C VAL A 434 23.62 -2.77 3.35
N ASN A 435 22.89 -2.38 4.37
CA ASN A 435 22.67 -1.00 4.76
C ASN A 435 23.15 -0.79 6.20
N THR A 436 24.27 -0.10 6.36
CA THR A 436 24.84 0.23 7.67
C THR A 436 24.26 1.50 8.29
N GLY A 437 23.37 2.20 7.57
CA GLY A 437 22.66 3.38 8.06
C GLY A 437 21.47 3.00 8.94
N THR A 438 20.82 4.00 9.51
CA THR A 438 19.65 3.85 10.38
C THR A 438 18.32 4.00 9.63
N LYS A 439 18.37 4.31 8.34
CA LYS A 439 17.22 4.58 7.49
C LYS A 439 17.19 3.63 6.29
N ARG A 440 15.95 3.27 5.86
CA ARG A 440 15.69 2.39 4.74
C ARG A 440 16.35 2.90 3.46
N SER A 441 16.96 1.99 2.69
CA SER A 441 17.49 2.25 1.36
C SER A 441 16.53 1.71 0.29
N VAL A 442 16.36 2.43 -0.81
CA VAL A 442 15.49 2.16 -1.95
C VAL A 442 16.35 2.24 -3.23
N PRO A 443 16.08 1.43 -4.27
CA PRO A 443 15.14 0.32 -4.36
C PRO A 443 15.67 -0.99 -3.75
N ASP A 444 14.84 -2.04 -3.72
CA ASP A 444 15.24 -3.39 -3.30
C ASP A 444 15.76 -4.22 -4.49
N VAL A 445 15.12 -4.05 -5.65
CA VAL A 445 15.41 -4.74 -6.91
C VAL A 445 15.19 -3.79 -8.09
N ALA A 446 15.47 -4.25 -9.31
CA ALA A 446 15.20 -3.48 -10.52
C ALA A 446 14.74 -4.37 -11.69
N ALA A 447 14.23 -3.75 -12.74
CA ALA A 447 14.02 -4.35 -14.04
C ALA A 447 14.05 -3.26 -15.12
N VAL A 448 13.90 -3.64 -16.41
CA VAL A 448 13.91 -2.68 -17.52
C VAL A 448 12.89 -1.58 -17.32
N ALA A 449 13.38 -0.35 -17.36
CA ALA A 449 12.60 0.87 -17.16
C ALA A 449 12.96 2.00 -18.14
N ASP A 450 14.19 1.99 -18.70
CA ASP A 450 14.59 3.01 -19.66
C ASP A 450 13.66 3.01 -20.88
N PRO A 451 12.95 4.13 -21.19
CA PRO A 451 12.10 4.21 -22.39
C PRO A 451 12.82 3.92 -23.71
N ALA A 452 14.15 4.08 -23.75
CA ALA A 452 14.94 3.77 -24.94
C ALA A 452 15.03 2.25 -25.21
N THR A 453 14.84 1.42 -24.19
CA THR A 453 14.82 -0.05 -24.26
C THR A 453 13.53 -0.64 -23.72
N GLY A 454 12.51 0.19 -23.57
CA GLY A 454 11.25 -0.09 -22.91
C GLY A 454 10.31 -1.05 -23.66
N TRP A 455 9.14 -1.20 -23.14
CA TRP A 455 8.12 -2.16 -23.59
C TRP A 455 7.33 -1.64 -24.80
N ALA A 456 6.96 -2.55 -25.69
CA ALA A 456 5.93 -2.28 -26.67
C ALA A 456 4.57 -2.33 -25.97
N VAL A 457 3.82 -1.24 -26.00
CA VAL A 457 2.51 -1.07 -25.35
C VAL A 457 1.49 -0.57 -26.36
N TYR A 458 0.27 -1.10 -26.31
CA TYR A 458 -0.84 -0.65 -27.13
C TYR A 458 -1.85 0.12 -26.29
N THR A 459 -1.82 1.42 -26.39
CA THR A 459 -2.69 2.33 -25.63
C THR A 459 -3.27 3.41 -26.51
N ALA A 460 -4.45 3.94 -26.15
CA ALA A 460 -5.15 4.99 -26.90
C ALA A 460 -5.27 4.69 -28.41
N GLY A 461 -5.42 3.42 -28.77
CA GLY A 461 -5.57 2.96 -30.14
C GLY A 461 -4.29 2.93 -30.98
N ALA A 462 -3.11 3.05 -30.36
CA ALA A 462 -1.82 3.11 -31.06
C ALA A 462 -0.70 2.36 -30.30
N TRP A 463 0.38 2.04 -31.03
CA TRP A 463 1.59 1.48 -30.42
C TRP A 463 2.52 2.55 -29.89
N TYR A 464 3.02 2.31 -28.70
CA TYR A 464 4.02 3.15 -28.03
C TYR A 464 5.19 2.28 -27.55
N THR A 465 6.33 2.92 -27.31
CA THR A 465 7.40 2.34 -26.49
C THR A 465 7.33 3.02 -25.13
N TYR A 466 6.98 2.26 -24.09
CA TYR A 466 6.88 2.73 -22.72
C TYR A 466 8.07 2.29 -21.88
N GLY A 467 8.50 3.16 -20.99
CA GLY A 467 9.46 2.88 -19.93
C GLY A 467 9.03 3.59 -18.66
N GLY A 468 9.87 3.49 -17.65
CA GLY A 468 9.65 3.97 -16.31
C GLY A 468 9.73 2.84 -15.29
N THR A 469 9.92 3.17 -14.02
CA THR A 469 9.91 2.17 -12.95
C THR A 469 8.54 1.48 -12.80
N SER A 470 7.48 2.10 -13.35
CA SER A 470 6.17 1.48 -13.57
C SER A 470 6.21 0.18 -14.37
N ALA A 471 7.18 0.02 -15.30
CA ALA A 471 7.34 -1.25 -16.01
C ALA A 471 8.07 -2.30 -15.17
N ALA A 472 8.83 -1.89 -14.17
CA ALA A 472 9.60 -2.79 -13.30
C ALA A 472 8.73 -3.46 -12.23
N ALA A 473 7.75 -2.76 -11.68
CA ALA A 473 6.86 -3.32 -10.66
C ALA A 473 6.01 -4.48 -11.20
N PRO A 474 5.24 -4.35 -12.30
CA PRO A 474 4.46 -5.45 -12.87
C PRO A 474 5.34 -6.56 -13.43
N ASN A 475 6.58 -6.26 -13.83
CA ASN A 475 7.55 -7.28 -14.27
C ASN A 475 7.91 -8.23 -13.10
N TRP A 476 8.26 -7.70 -11.93
CA TRP A 476 8.50 -8.51 -10.74
C TRP A 476 7.23 -9.21 -10.23
N ALA A 477 6.08 -8.54 -10.29
CA ALA A 477 4.79 -9.13 -9.93
C ALA A 477 4.45 -10.33 -10.84
N ALA A 478 4.63 -10.19 -12.16
CA ALA A 478 4.42 -11.28 -13.11
C ALA A 478 5.38 -12.44 -12.88
N PHE A 479 6.67 -12.17 -12.62
CA PHE A 479 7.63 -13.21 -12.24
C PHE A 479 7.20 -13.96 -10.99
N THR A 480 6.71 -13.23 -9.98
CA THR A 480 6.21 -13.84 -8.73
C THR A 480 4.99 -14.73 -8.98
N ALA A 481 4.09 -14.36 -9.90
CA ALA A 481 2.99 -15.24 -10.30
C ALA A 481 3.47 -16.52 -11.00
N VAL A 482 4.51 -16.42 -11.85
CA VAL A 482 5.15 -17.61 -12.45
C VAL A 482 5.78 -18.48 -11.36
N TYR A 483 6.54 -17.88 -10.44
CA TYR A 483 7.12 -18.58 -9.29
C TYR A 483 6.05 -19.32 -8.47
N ASN A 484 4.98 -18.64 -8.11
CA ASN A 484 3.90 -19.21 -7.29
C ASN A 484 3.19 -20.36 -8.01
N SER A 485 3.03 -20.29 -9.34
CA SER A 485 2.44 -21.39 -10.11
C SER A 485 3.35 -22.63 -10.14
N GLU A 486 4.67 -22.46 -10.21
CA GLU A 486 5.64 -23.55 -10.11
C GLU A 486 5.73 -24.08 -8.69
N ALA A 487 5.77 -23.22 -7.68
CA ALA A 487 5.79 -23.58 -6.28
C ALA A 487 4.56 -24.44 -5.90
N ALA A 488 3.38 -24.04 -6.33
CA ALA A 488 2.15 -24.80 -6.11
C ALA A 488 2.20 -26.18 -6.76
N ALA A 489 2.69 -26.28 -8.00
CA ALA A 489 2.85 -27.56 -8.70
C ALA A 489 3.84 -28.50 -8.01
N LYS A 490 4.85 -27.95 -7.34
CA LYS A 490 5.88 -28.69 -6.60
C LYS A 490 5.56 -28.84 -5.10
N SER A 491 4.40 -28.38 -4.64
CA SER A 491 4.02 -28.35 -3.21
C SER A 491 5.06 -27.61 -2.34
N LYS A 492 5.56 -26.50 -2.85
CA LYS A 492 6.51 -25.60 -2.17
C LYS A 492 5.76 -24.35 -1.70
N PRO A 493 6.29 -23.63 -0.70
CA PRO A 493 5.74 -22.34 -0.27
C PRO A 493 5.65 -21.32 -1.42
N SER A 494 4.66 -20.46 -1.37
CA SER A 494 4.56 -19.29 -2.24
C SER A 494 5.73 -18.32 -2.00
N PHE A 495 5.85 -17.29 -2.81
CA PHE A 495 6.92 -16.28 -2.67
C PHE A 495 6.84 -15.54 -1.32
N GLY A 496 5.62 -15.31 -0.83
CA GLY A 496 5.36 -14.70 0.46
C GLY A 496 5.78 -13.24 0.53
N PHE A 497 6.19 -12.76 1.71
CA PHE A 497 6.74 -11.42 1.87
C PHE A 497 8.04 -11.29 1.05
N ALA A 498 7.96 -10.53 -0.05
CA ALA A 498 8.95 -10.56 -1.11
C ALA A 498 10.35 -10.16 -0.66
N ASN A 499 10.48 -9.11 0.16
CA ASN A 499 11.79 -8.64 0.63
C ASN A 499 12.56 -9.71 1.42
N SER A 500 11.89 -10.49 2.28
CA SER A 500 12.55 -11.59 2.99
C SER A 500 13.13 -12.63 2.03
N THR A 501 12.35 -13.05 1.05
CA THR A 501 12.77 -14.03 0.02
C THR A 501 13.92 -13.49 -0.84
N ILE A 502 13.80 -12.25 -1.32
CA ILE A 502 14.80 -11.60 -2.18
C ILE A 502 16.12 -11.42 -1.43
N TYR A 503 16.11 -10.79 -0.26
CA TYR A 503 17.33 -10.52 0.49
C TYR A 503 18.03 -11.77 1.01
N SER A 504 17.25 -12.79 1.40
CA SER A 504 17.79 -14.10 1.79
C SER A 504 18.53 -14.76 0.63
N LEU A 505 17.91 -14.80 -0.56
CA LEU A 505 18.51 -15.42 -1.74
C LEU A 505 19.71 -14.60 -2.25
N ALA A 506 19.59 -13.28 -2.32
CA ALA A 506 20.67 -12.39 -2.76
C ALA A 506 21.88 -12.40 -1.85
N SER A 507 21.70 -12.66 -0.54
CA SER A 507 22.79 -12.83 0.42
C SER A 507 23.42 -14.22 0.41
N SER A 508 22.98 -15.13 -0.47
CA SER A 508 23.47 -16.50 -0.56
C SER A 508 24.49 -16.70 -1.69
N ALA A 509 25.09 -17.88 -1.76
CA ALA A 509 25.96 -18.27 -2.88
C ALA A 509 25.23 -18.33 -4.25
N ASN A 510 23.89 -18.34 -4.23
CA ASN A 510 23.09 -18.37 -5.45
C ASN A 510 22.84 -17.00 -6.09
N TYR A 511 23.32 -15.90 -5.48
CA TYR A 511 23.09 -14.53 -5.97
C TYR A 511 23.28 -14.39 -7.48
N ARG A 512 24.52 -14.70 -7.96
CA ARG A 512 24.88 -14.56 -9.38
C ARG A 512 24.13 -15.50 -10.32
N ALA A 513 23.54 -16.55 -9.82
CA ALA A 513 22.70 -17.45 -10.61
C ALA A 513 21.25 -16.93 -10.71
N ALA A 514 20.77 -16.30 -9.65
CA ALA A 514 19.38 -15.85 -9.50
C ALA A 514 19.14 -14.40 -9.93
N PHE A 515 20.19 -13.57 -9.96
CA PHE A 515 20.12 -12.15 -10.29
C PHE A 515 21.16 -11.74 -11.34
N HIS A 516 20.81 -10.72 -12.11
CA HIS A 516 21.74 -9.95 -12.91
C HIS A 516 22.22 -8.74 -12.10
N ASP A 517 23.47 -8.80 -11.64
CA ASP A 517 24.12 -7.75 -10.84
C ASP A 517 24.42 -6.54 -11.74
N VAL A 518 23.77 -5.41 -11.49
CA VAL A 518 23.90 -4.18 -12.27
C VAL A 518 25.00 -3.31 -11.65
N THR A 519 26.16 -3.23 -12.30
CA THR A 519 27.37 -2.65 -11.71
C THR A 519 27.82 -1.34 -12.35
N SER A 520 27.02 -0.74 -13.24
CA SER A 520 27.35 0.50 -13.93
C SER A 520 26.14 1.38 -14.18
N GLY A 521 26.33 2.69 -14.21
CA GLY A 521 25.31 3.71 -14.32
C GLY A 521 25.09 4.45 -13.00
N SER A 522 24.21 5.43 -12.99
CA SER A 522 23.88 6.25 -11.82
C SER A 522 22.51 6.90 -11.99
N ASN A 523 21.89 7.30 -10.88
CA ASN A 523 20.63 8.04 -10.86
C ASN A 523 20.78 9.51 -10.40
N GLY A 524 22.01 10.04 -10.46
CA GLY A 524 22.36 11.36 -9.94
C GLY A 524 23.24 11.23 -8.71
N ALA A 525 22.67 11.15 -7.52
CA ALA A 525 23.44 11.10 -6.27
C ALA A 525 24.11 9.74 -6.01
N TYR A 526 23.59 8.65 -6.56
CA TYR A 526 24.07 7.29 -6.31
C TYR A 526 24.55 6.61 -7.59
N LYS A 527 25.49 5.67 -7.43
CA LYS A 527 26.06 4.87 -8.52
C LYS A 527 25.74 3.39 -8.30
N ALA A 528 25.47 2.68 -9.39
CA ALA A 528 25.39 1.24 -9.37
C ALA A 528 26.76 0.63 -9.01
N ALA A 529 26.74 -0.46 -8.24
CA ALA A 529 27.92 -1.13 -7.71
C ALA A 529 27.67 -2.65 -7.63
N THR A 530 28.74 -3.42 -7.41
CA THR A 530 28.60 -4.87 -7.19
C THR A 530 27.79 -5.17 -5.93
N GLY A 531 26.80 -6.05 -6.06
CA GLY A 531 25.87 -6.41 -4.99
C GLY A 531 24.77 -5.36 -4.86
N TYR A 532 24.30 -5.13 -3.63
CA TYR A 532 23.25 -4.16 -3.37
C TYR A 532 23.74 -2.71 -3.55
N ASP A 533 22.97 -1.91 -4.30
CA ASP A 533 23.17 -0.45 -4.39
C ASP A 533 21.82 0.31 -4.36
N LYS A 534 21.90 1.66 -4.26
CA LYS A 534 20.73 2.54 -4.12
C LYS A 534 20.18 3.06 -5.46
N VAL A 535 20.49 2.40 -6.55
CA VAL A 535 20.00 2.72 -7.89
C VAL A 535 19.19 1.55 -8.45
N THR A 536 19.70 0.32 -8.23
CA THR A 536 19.14 -0.91 -8.80
C THR A 536 18.88 -2.00 -7.76
N GLY A 537 19.09 -1.71 -6.47
CA GLY A 537 18.93 -2.70 -5.42
C GLY A 537 19.86 -3.90 -5.65
N TRP A 538 19.32 -5.10 -5.62
CA TRP A 538 20.02 -6.35 -5.96
C TRP A 538 20.07 -6.64 -7.47
N GLY A 539 19.59 -5.72 -8.31
CA GLY A 539 19.51 -5.90 -9.75
C GLY A 539 18.22 -6.58 -10.21
N SER A 540 18.21 -7.08 -11.46
CA SER A 540 17.07 -7.78 -12.03
C SER A 540 17.17 -9.30 -11.82
N TYR A 541 16.05 -10.01 -11.94
CA TYR A 541 16.05 -11.46 -11.77
C TYR A 541 16.51 -12.21 -13.03
N ASN A 542 17.19 -13.34 -12.82
CA ASN A 542 17.35 -14.41 -13.79
C ASN A 542 16.34 -15.52 -13.43
N GLY A 543 15.22 -15.60 -14.13
CA GLY A 543 14.08 -16.43 -13.75
C GLY A 543 14.42 -17.90 -13.55
N ALA A 544 15.08 -18.55 -14.52
CA ALA A 544 15.44 -19.95 -14.38
C ALA A 544 16.41 -20.21 -13.22
N GLY A 545 17.38 -19.31 -13.00
CA GLY A 545 18.31 -19.40 -11.89
C GLY A 545 17.63 -19.21 -10.54
N PHE A 546 16.73 -18.23 -10.46
CA PHE A 546 15.96 -17.95 -9.23
C PHE A 546 15.04 -19.14 -8.87
N LEU A 547 14.25 -19.62 -9.83
CA LEU A 547 13.35 -20.77 -9.67
C LEU A 547 14.13 -22.02 -9.23
N LYS A 548 15.25 -22.31 -9.88
CA LYS A 548 16.12 -23.43 -9.49
C LYS A 548 16.66 -23.30 -8.08
N ALA A 549 17.08 -22.10 -7.68
CA ALA A 549 17.66 -21.88 -6.36
C ALA A 549 16.64 -22.01 -5.21
N LYS A 550 15.38 -21.69 -5.46
CA LYS A 550 14.32 -21.70 -4.44
C LYS A 550 13.45 -22.94 -4.50
N LEU A 551 13.17 -23.47 -5.68
CA LEU A 551 12.20 -24.55 -5.87
C LEU A 551 12.83 -25.89 -6.24
N GLY A 552 14.09 -25.90 -6.66
CA GLY A 552 14.87 -27.10 -6.97
C GLY A 552 14.69 -27.57 -8.40
#